data_5dec4690ecb0cc40e0ebe23b7c55ea11
#
_entry.id   5dec4690ecb0cc40e0ebe23b7c55ea11
#
_cell.length_a   1.000
_cell.length_b   1.000
_cell.length_c   1.000
_cell.angle_alpha   90.00
_cell.angle_beta   90.00
_cell.angle_gamma   90.00
#
_symmetry.space_group_name_H-M   'P 1'
#
loop_
_entity.id
_entity.type
_entity.pdbx_description
1 polymer ?
#
loop_
_entity_poly.entity_id
_entity_poly.type
_entity_poly.pdbx_seq_one_letter_code
_entity_poly.pdbx_strand_id
1 'polypeptide(L)'
;VYYAIDDIDPRTSSKSFNIFKQKKIKVVKNFMLKDAKKLYKPYFITKTKKIPYIIGKIAASNDNYIKSKKKYITNKYSLKVSHLLRYKNDGVLISYTTVNSDNPKLNCRINGLDRFSPKRFIIDKNLKTKENLHLIDSAKKHKTYIFYNKSSNVKKKLFLRKGIKLIKMKLNEEGNFNLSSIVKKIYSLGINSLLIEGGLNLTDKFIKSKLMNEFYLFRSKNKLNNIGTLNMSELVPKLSKYFKFKENVETYLESDKLTRYY
;
A
#
# COMPACT_ATOMS: atom_id res chain seq x y z
N VAL A 1 -21.37 -29.17 -12.99
CA VAL A 1 -20.66 -27.91 -12.78
C VAL A 1 -19.75 -28.05 -11.56
N TYR A 2 -18.49 -27.64 -11.69
CA TYR A 2 -17.52 -27.56 -10.58
C TYR A 2 -17.31 -26.11 -10.22
N TYR A 3 -17.33 -25.75 -8.93
CA TYR A 3 -16.94 -24.42 -8.49
C TYR A 3 -16.27 -24.43 -7.10
N ALA A 4 -15.41 -23.42 -6.88
CA ALA A 4 -14.53 -23.40 -5.73
C ALA A 4 -15.16 -22.78 -4.48
N ILE A 5 -15.89 -21.68 -4.61
CA ILE A 5 -16.30 -20.85 -3.48
C ILE A 5 -17.58 -20.09 -3.81
N ASP A 6 -18.49 -19.99 -2.85
CA ASP A 6 -19.66 -19.12 -2.98
C ASP A 6 -19.24 -17.64 -2.89
N ASP A 7 -19.92 -16.79 -3.66
CA ASP A 7 -19.72 -15.34 -3.55
C ASP A 7 -20.23 -14.86 -2.17
N ILE A 8 -19.48 -13.97 -1.56
CA ILE A 8 -19.87 -13.33 -0.30
C ILE A 8 -20.82 -12.14 -0.50
N ASP A 9 -21.03 -11.69 -1.74
CA ASP A 9 -21.99 -10.63 -2.05
C ASP A 9 -23.44 -11.20 -1.90
N PRO A 10 -24.27 -10.63 -0.98
CA PRO A 10 -25.62 -11.15 -0.74
C PRO A 10 -26.52 -11.14 -1.99
N ARG A 11 -26.18 -10.30 -2.99
CA ARG A 11 -26.93 -10.21 -4.25
C ARG A 11 -26.78 -11.44 -5.13
N THR A 12 -25.67 -12.16 -5.03
CA THR A 12 -25.28 -13.31 -5.87
C THR A 12 -25.06 -14.59 -5.08
N SER A 13 -24.82 -14.50 -3.78
CA SER A 13 -24.52 -15.66 -2.92
C SER A 13 -25.57 -16.76 -3.05
N SER A 14 -25.09 -17.99 -3.24
CA SER A 14 -25.87 -19.23 -3.35
C SER A 14 -26.95 -19.27 -4.43
N LYS A 15 -27.23 -18.21 -5.18
CA LYS A 15 -28.26 -18.17 -6.23
C LYS A 15 -27.94 -19.15 -7.36
N SER A 16 -26.70 -19.17 -7.83
CA SER A 16 -26.27 -20.07 -8.90
C SER A 16 -26.44 -21.55 -8.52
N PHE A 17 -26.12 -21.91 -7.27
CA PHE A 17 -26.30 -23.27 -6.79
C PHE A 17 -27.76 -23.70 -6.82
N ASN A 18 -28.68 -22.86 -6.36
CA ASN A 18 -30.12 -23.13 -6.35
C ASN A 18 -30.67 -23.27 -7.75
N ILE A 19 -30.25 -22.42 -8.70
CA ILE A 19 -30.63 -22.52 -10.12
C ILE A 19 -30.16 -23.85 -10.71
N PHE A 20 -28.92 -24.24 -10.50
CA PHE A 20 -28.39 -25.52 -11.00
C PHE A 20 -29.14 -26.72 -10.40
N LYS A 21 -29.44 -26.68 -9.09
CA LYS A 21 -30.19 -27.72 -8.41
C LYS A 21 -31.61 -27.84 -8.99
N GLN A 22 -32.33 -26.73 -9.21
CA GLN A 22 -33.64 -26.73 -9.84
C GLN A 22 -33.63 -27.31 -11.27
N LYS A 23 -32.55 -27.02 -12.01
CA LYS A 23 -32.35 -27.57 -13.37
C LYS A 23 -31.78 -29.00 -13.39
N LYS A 24 -31.70 -29.69 -12.23
CA LYS A 24 -31.14 -31.03 -12.08
C LYS A 24 -29.70 -31.16 -12.60
N ILE A 25 -28.95 -30.09 -12.60
CA ILE A 25 -27.55 -30.09 -13.03
C ILE A 25 -26.67 -30.51 -11.84
N LYS A 26 -25.84 -31.54 -12.04
CA LYS A 26 -24.88 -32.01 -11.02
C LYS A 26 -23.87 -30.94 -10.70
N VAL A 27 -23.74 -30.62 -9.41
CA VAL A 27 -22.86 -29.55 -8.91
C VAL A 27 -21.90 -30.13 -7.86
N VAL A 28 -20.61 -29.88 -8.05
CA VAL A 28 -19.54 -30.18 -7.09
C VAL A 28 -19.00 -28.88 -6.53
N LYS A 29 -19.23 -28.67 -5.23
CA LYS A 29 -18.73 -27.51 -4.47
C LYS A 29 -17.33 -27.73 -3.92
N ASN A 30 -16.66 -26.65 -3.58
CA ASN A 30 -15.36 -26.62 -2.89
C ASN A 30 -14.20 -27.22 -3.72
N PHE A 31 -14.37 -27.29 -5.04
CA PHE A 31 -13.28 -27.70 -5.92
C PHE A 31 -12.16 -26.65 -5.88
N MET A 32 -10.94 -27.07 -5.52
CA MET A 32 -9.77 -26.18 -5.32
C MET A 32 -10.04 -25.05 -4.30
N LEU A 33 -10.77 -25.33 -3.23
CA LEU A 33 -11.19 -24.32 -2.23
C LEU A 33 -10.03 -23.52 -1.63
N LYS A 34 -8.88 -24.19 -1.34
CA LYS A 34 -7.69 -23.53 -0.74
C LYS A 34 -7.12 -22.47 -1.68
N ASP A 35 -6.97 -22.81 -2.95
CA ASP A 35 -6.40 -21.90 -3.96
C ASP A 35 -7.35 -20.73 -4.23
N ALA A 36 -8.65 -21.03 -4.35
CA ALA A 36 -9.66 -19.98 -4.49
C ALA A 36 -9.67 -19.02 -3.29
N LYS A 37 -9.62 -19.52 -2.06
CA LYS A 37 -9.54 -18.66 -0.86
C LYS A 37 -8.28 -17.77 -0.87
N LYS A 38 -7.13 -18.29 -1.32
CA LYS A 38 -5.89 -17.52 -1.43
C LYS A 38 -6.04 -16.41 -2.48
N LEU A 39 -6.59 -16.74 -3.66
CA LEU A 39 -6.80 -15.81 -4.75
C LEU A 39 -7.79 -14.69 -4.39
N TYR A 40 -8.92 -15.05 -3.78
CA TYR A 40 -9.98 -14.12 -3.41
C TYR A 40 -9.78 -13.41 -2.07
N LYS A 41 -8.70 -13.70 -1.32
CA LYS A 41 -8.41 -13.07 -0.02
C LYS A 41 -8.54 -11.54 -0.03
N PRO A 42 -8.00 -10.79 -1.03
CA PRO A 42 -8.18 -9.34 -1.09
C PRO A 42 -9.65 -8.92 -1.21
N TYR A 43 -10.42 -9.59 -2.06
CA TYR A 43 -11.84 -9.34 -2.25
C TYR A 43 -12.64 -9.57 -0.96
N PHE A 44 -12.41 -10.69 -0.27
CA PHE A 44 -13.06 -10.97 1.01
C PHE A 44 -12.77 -9.90 2.06
N ILE A 45 -11.50 -9.51 2.21
CA ILE A 45 -11.11 -8.48 3.19
C ILE A 45 -11.81 -7.16 2.87
N THR A 46 -11.79 -6.71 1.62
CA THR A 46 -12.40 -5.43 1.24
C THR A 46 -13.92 -5.44 1.42
N LYS A 47 -14.58 -6.51 1.06
CA LYS A 47 -16.05 -6.63 1.18
C LYS A 47 -16.52 -6.77 2.63
N THR A 48 -15.81 -7.56 3.45
CA THR A 48 -16.22 -7.83 4.85
C THR A 48 -15.81 -6.71 5.80
N LYS A 49 -14.55 -6.25 5.72
CA LYS A 49 -14.01 -5.26 6.66
C LYS A 49 -14.22 -3.82 6.24
N LYS A 50 -14.64 -3.56 4.98
CA LYS A 50 -14.83 -2.22 4.41
C LYS A 50 -13.56 -1.35 4.53
N ILE A 51 -12.41 -1.97 4.28
CA ILE A 51 -11.08 -1.34 4.19
C ILE A 51 -10.35 -1.87 2.95
N PRO A 52 -9.35 -1.14 2.41
CA PRO A 52 -8.53 -1.66 1.32
C PRO A 52 -7.74 -2.90 1.76
N TYR A 53 -7.36 -3.74 0.79
CA TYR A 53 -6.28 -4.71 0.99
C TYR A 53 -4.95 -3.95 1.05
N ILE A 54 -4.23 -4.06 2.17
CA ILE A 54 -3.09 -3.19 2.46
C ILE A 54 -1.78 -3.95 2.29
N ILE A 55 -0.92 -3.42 1.44
CA ILE A 55 0.40 -3.96 1.12
C ILE A 55 1.46 -2.97 1.56
N GLY A 56 2.45 -3.40 2.34
CA GLY A 56 3.61 -2.60 2.68
C GLY A 56 4.79 -2.90 1.76
N LYS A 57 5.65 -1.91 1.53
CA LYS A 57 6.90 -2.09 0.75
C LYS A 57 8.02 -1.26 1.32
N ILE A 58 9.18 -1.91 1.52
CA ILE A 58 10.45 -1.23 1.83
C ILE A 58 11.56 -1.81 0.93
N ALA A 59 12.51 -0.95 0.58
CA ALA A 59 13.78 -1.35 -0.02
C ALA A 59 14.90 -1.06 0.97
N ALA A 60 15.75 -2.05 1.22
CA ALA A 60 16.86 -1.95 2.17
C ALA A 60 18.16 -2.50 1.57
N SER A 61 19.27 -2.01 2.06
CA SER A 61 20.59 -2.59 1.83
C SER A 61 20.75 -3.92 2.60
N ASN A 62 21.84 -4.65 2.34
CA ASN A 62 22.12 -5.89 3.04
C ASN A 62 22.28 -5.70 4.56
N ASP A 63 22.79 -4.57 4.98
CA ASP A 63 22.96 -4.14 6.38
C ASP A 63 21.79 -3.31 6.93
N ASN A 64 20.58 -3.50 6.35
CA ASN A 64 19.29 -2.95 6.79
C ASN A 64 19.10 -1.42 6.71
N TYR A 65 19.91 -0.69 5.98
CA TYR A 65 19.64 0.73 5.74
C TYR A 65 18.60 0.92 4.64
N ILE A 66 17.63 1.78 4.88
CA ILE A 66 16.56 2.13 3.92
C ILE A 66 16.74 3.51 3.29
N LYS A 67 17.74 4.26 3.71
CA LYS A 67 18.11 5.55 3.17
C LYS A 67 19.62 5.68 3.05
N SER A 68 20.06 6.35 2.00
CA SER A 68 21.48 6.55 1.67
C SER A 68 21.70 7.95 1.14
N LYS A 69 22.94 8.43 1.21
CA LYS A 69 23.39 9.62 0.46
C LYS A 69 23.31 9.40 -1.07
N LYS A 70 23.35 8.16 -1.53
CA LYS A 70 23.10 7.76 -2.92
C LYS A 70 21.59 7.74 -3.19
N LYS A 71 21.18 7.99 -4.43
CA LYS A 71 19.75 8.11 -4.82
C LYS A 71 18.96 6.80 -4.65
N TYR A 72 19.56 5.64 -4.97
CA TYR A 72 18.89 4.33 -4.93
C TYR A 72 19.71 3.31 -4.15
N ILE A 73 19.02 2.48 -3.38
CA ILE A 73 19.62 1.37 -2.60
C ILE A 73 19.60 0.10 -3.44
N THR A 74 18.52 -0.14 -4.16
CA THR A 74 18.28 -1.31 -5.00
C THR A 74 18.52 -0.99 -6.48
N ASN A 75 18.72 -2.03 -7.29
CA ASN A 75 19.03 -1.92 -8.70
C ASN A 75 17.79 -1.56 -9.57
N LYS A 76 18.01 -1.40 -10.89
CA LYS A 76 16.97 -1.02 -11.85
C LYS A 76 15.82 -2.04 -11.96
N TYR A 77 16.09 -3.34 -11.74
CA TYR A 77 15.07 -4.38 -11.81
C TYR A 77 14.13 -4.32 -10.61
N SER A 78 14.68 -4.17 -9.40
CA SER A 78 13.90 -3.90 -8.18
C SER A 78 13.04 -2.65 -8.31
N LEU A 79 13.55 -1.58 -8.94
CA LEU A 79 12.77 -0.37 -9.21
C LEU A 79 11.61 -0.64 -10.18
N LYS A 80 11.81 -1.46 -11.24
CA LYS A 80 10.71 -1.87 -12.15
C LYS A 80 9.61 -2.62 -11.39
N VAL A 81 9.98 -3.58 -10.53
CA VAL A 81 8.99 -4.32 -9.72
C VAL A 81 8.28 -3.39 -8.74
N SER A 82 8.97 -2.41 -8.15
CA SER A 82 8.31 -1.36 -7.33
C SER A 82 7.29 -0.55 -8.13
N HIS A 83 7.55 -0.26 -9.40
CA HIS A 83 6.58 0.38 -10.29
C HIS A 83 5.40 -0.53 -10.63
N LEU A 84 5.62 -1.85 -10.79
CA LEU A 84 4.53 -2.83 -10.95
C LEU A 84 3.66 -2.90 -9.69
N LEU A 85 4.23 -2.82 -8.50
CA LEU A 85 3.44 -2.73 -7.26
C LEU A 85 2.55 -1.48 -7.27
N ARG A 86 3.04 -0.33 -7.72
CA ARG A 86 2.20 0.87 -7.87
C ARG A 86 1.09 0.70 -8.90
N TYR A 87 1.39 0.08 -10.03
CA TYR A 87 0.40 -0.24 -11.06
C TYR A 87 -0.71 -1.16 -10.54
N LYS A 88 -0.37 -2.16 -9.73
CA LYS A 88 -1.31 -3.16 -9.19
C LYS A 88 -2.17 -2.65 -8.03
N ASN A 89 -1.94 -1.42 -7.55
CA ASN A 89 -2.66 -0.87 -6.41
C ASN A 89 -3.43 0.40 -6.80
N ASP A 90 -4.66 0.55 -6.30
CA ASP A 90 -5.51 1.71 -6.56
C ASP A 90 -4.99 2.98 -5.89
N GLY A 91 -4.31 2.81 -4.76
CA GLY A 91 -3.77 3.92 -3.96
C GLY A 91 -2.39 3.65 -3.41
N VAL A 92 -1.64 4.74 -3.16
CA VAL A 92 -0.36 4.72 -2.43
C VAL A 92 -0.42 5.70 -1.26
N LEU A 93 -0.02 5.26 -0.06
CA LEU A 93 -0.02 6.06 1.16
C LEU A 93 1.40 6.30 1.65
N ILE A 94 1.68 7.55 2.02
CA ILE A 94 2.99 8.02 2.50
C ILE A 94 2.83 9.02 3.65
N SER A 95 3.88 9.21 4.45
CA SER A 95 3.93 10.30 5.45
C SER A 95 4.49 11.59 4.85
N TYR A 96 4.08 12.74 5.37
CA TYR A 96 4.61 14.03 4.94
C TYR A 96 6.13 14.15 5.18
N THR A 97 6.66 13.50 6.21
CA THR A 97 8.10 13.48 6.49
C THR A 97 8.88 12.85 5.34
N THR A 98 8.41 11.72 4.83
CA THR A 98 9.02 11.05 3.67
C THR A 98 8.82 11.89 2.39
N VAL A 99 7.66 12.53 2.22
CA VAL A 99 7.41 13.43 1.08
C VAL A 99 8.40 14.58 1.09
N ASN A 100 8.60 15.22 2.24
CA ASN A 100 9.51 16.35 2.38
C ASN A 100 10.99 16.00 2.23
N SER A 101 11.39 14.77 2.64
CA SER A 101 12.79 14.35 2.58
C SER A 101 13.20 13.79 1.22
N ASP A 102 12.31 13.07 0.55
CA ASP A 102 12.66 12.28 -0.62
C ASP A 102 12.08 12.85 -1.92
N ASN A 103 11.14 13.79 -1.84
CA ASN A 103 10.41 14.39 -2.96
C ASN A 103 9.98 13.36 -4.03
N PRO A 104 9.25 12.29 -3.64
CA PRO A 104 8.94 11.18 -4.52
C PRO A 104 7.85 11.56 -5.53
N LYS A 105 7.83 10.90 -6.70
CA LYS A 105 6.76 11.07 -7.69
C LYS A 105 5.55 10.16 -7.43
N LEU A 106 5.74 8.97 -6.85
CA LEU A 106 4.73 7.95 -6.53
C LEU A 106 3.79 7.58 -7.69
N ASN A 107 4.28 7.65 -8.91
CA ASN A 107 3.57 7.21 -10.10
C ASN A 107 4.18 5.92 -10.67
N CYS A 108 3.46 5.24 -11.54
CA CYS A 108 4.02 4.17 -12.37
C CYS A 108 4.81 4.82 -13.52
N ARG A 109 6.04 4.35 -13.77
CA ARG A 109 6.91 4.82 -14.85
C ARG A 109 7.36 3.65 -15.73
N ILE A 110 6.44 2.75 -16.02
CA ILE A 110 6.61 1.69 -16.99
C ILE A 110 5.87 2.14 -18.26
N ASN A 111 6.52 2.05 -19.41
CA ASN A 111 5.93 2.44 -20.68
C ASN A 111 4.59 1.75 -20.91
N GLY A 112 3.58 2.53 -21.30
CA GLY A 112 2.21 2.07 -21.49
C GLY A 112 1.38 1.89 -20.22
N LEU A 113 1.98 1.94 -19.02
CA LEU A 113 1.28 1.77 -17.74
C LEU A 113 1.21 3.04 -16.88
N ASP A 114 1.77 4.15 -17.31
CA ASP A 114 1.82 5.43 -16.57
C ASP A 114 0.43 5.99 -16.26
N ARG A 115 -0.53 5.81 -17.18
CA ARG A 115 -1.95 6.22 -17.01
C ARG A 115 -2.66 5.49 -15.86
N PHE A 116 -2.17 4.33 -15.45
CA PHE A 116 -2.69 3.54 -14.33
C PHE A 116 -1.96 3.83 -13.01
N SER A 117 -1.33 4.99 -12.89
CA SER A 117 -0.69 5.40 -11.64
C SER A 117 -1.71 5.48 -10.49
N PRO A 118 -1.35 5.02 -9.27
CA PRO A 118 -2.27 5.01 -8.13
C PRO A 118 -2.66 6.42 -7.68
N LYS A 119 -3.83 6.56 -7.04
CA LYS A 119 -4.17 7.78 -6.30
C LYS A 119 -3.23 7.91 -5.09
N ARG A 120 -2.77 9.12 -4.81
CA ARG A 120 -1.75 9.38 -3.80
C ARG A 120 -2.38 9.93 -2.52
N PHE A 121 -2.01 9.38 -1.38
CA PHE A 121 -2.50 9.76 -0.06
C PHE A 121 -1.32 10.15 0.84
N ILE A 122 -1.41 11.30 1.48
CA ILE A 122 -0.39 11.82 2.39
C ILE A 122 -1.00 11.95 3.78
N ILE A 123 -0.33 11.40 4.80
CA ILE A 123 -0.67 11.67 6.20
C ILE A 123 0.14 12.87 6.67
N ASP A 124 -0.54 13.98 6.96
CA ASP A 124 0.08 15.23 7.37
C ASP A 124 -0.81 16.02 8.36
N LYS A 125 -0.72 15.68 9.63
CA LYS A 125 -1.58 16.22 10.69
C LYS A 125 -1.72 17.75 10.66
N ASN A 126 -0.64 18.45 10.38
CA ASN A 126 -0.56 19.92 10.48
C ASN A 126 -0.26 20.61 9.13
N LEU A 127 -0.47 19.92 8.02
CA LEU A 127 -0.12 20.39 6.66
C LEU A 127 1.33 20.93 6.57
N LYS A 128 2.30 20.15 7.09
CA LYS A 128 3.73 20.48 7.03
C LYS A 128 4.41 20.10 5.72
N THR A 129 3.69 19.47 4.80
CA THR A 129 4.18 19.18 3.44
C THR A 129 4.60 20.49 2.77
N LYS A 130 5.81 20.50 2.18
CA LYS A 130 6.34 21.66 1.42
C LYS A 130 5.56 21.83 0.12
N GLU A 131 5.46 23.07 -0.34
CA GLU A 131 4.58 23.45 -1.45
C GLU A 131 5.16 23.14 -2.83
N ASN A 132 6.49 23.14 -2.94
CA ASN A 132 7.22 22.98 -4.20
C ASN A 132 7.80 21.56 -4.33
N LEU A 133 6.93 20.53 -4.24
CA LEU A 133 7.31 19.12 -4.33
C LEU A 133 6.53 18.44 -5.44
N HIS A 134 7.13 17.42 -6.06
CA HIS A 134 6.53 16.69 -7.19
C HIS A 134 5.08 16.23 -6.96
N LEU A 135 4.75 15.78 -5.73
CA LEU A 135 3.39 15.34 -5.43
C LEU A 135 2.39 16.49 -5.46
N ILE A 136 2.83 17.68 -5.06
CA ILE A 136 1.98 18.87 -5.00
C ILE A 136 1.83 19.46 -6.40
N ASP A 137 2.92 19.65 -7.14
CA ASP A 137 2.89 20.27 -8.46
C ASP A 137 2.16 19.41 -9.51
N SER A 138 2.22 18.09 -9.35
CA SER A 138 1.52 17.16 -10.25
C SER A 138 0.12 16.74 -9.77
N ALA A 139 -0.46 17.40 -8.76
CA ALA A 139 -1.73 16.98 -8.16
C ALA A 139 -2.93 17.13 -9.09
N LYS A 140 -2.90 18.07 -10.04
CA LYS A 140 -3.92 18.21 -11.09
C LYS A 140 -3.92 17.02 -12.04
N LYS A 141 -2.74 16.48 -12.37
CA LYS A 141 -2.57 15.30 -13.25
C LYS A 141 -2.81 13.98 -12.50
N HIS A 142 -2.30 13.88 -11.27
CA HIS A 142 -2.39 12.67 -10.46
C HIS A 142 -3.14 12.98 -9.17
N LYS A 143 -4.35 12.42 -9.01
CA LYS A 143 -5.22 12.68 -7.84
C LYS A 143 -4.45 12.47 -6.53
N THR A 144 -4.29 13.56 -5.76
CA THR A 144 -3.54 13.60 -4.51
C THR A 144 -4.43 14.08 -3.38
N TYR A 145 -4.42 13.34 -2.28
CA TYR A 145 -5.21 13.60 -1.08
C TYR A 145 -4.27 13.82 0.10
N ILE A 146 -4.58 14.76 0.98
CA ILE A 146 -3.87 14.95 2.25
C ILE A 146 -4.85 14.83 3.41
N PHE A 147 -4.58 13.88 4.31
CA PHE A 147 -5.27 13.79 5.59
C PHE A 147 -4.65 14.77 6.58
N TYR A 148 -5.43 15.72 7.08
CA TYR A 148 -4.96 16.75 7.99
C TYR A 148 -5.93 16.96 9.16
N ASN A 149 -5.48 17.60 10.22
CA ASN A 149 -6.31 18.03 11.35
C ASN A 149 -6.35 19.55 11.47
N LYS A 150 -5.19 20.20 11.55
CA LYS A 150 -5.05 21.66 11.70
C LYS A 150 -4.19 22.26 10.59
N SER A 151 -4.53 23.48 10.16
CA SER A 151 -3.69 24.29 9.28
C SER A 151 -4.23 25.72 9.14
N SER A 152 -3.40 26.65 8.69
CA SER A 152 -3.81 28.00 8.31
C SER A 152 -4.73 27.98 7.07
N ASN A 153 -5.62 28.96 6.97
CA ASN A 153 -6.48 29.11 5.80
C ASN A 153 -5.68 29.39 4.52
N VAL A 154 -4.59 30.13 4.63
CA VAL A 154 -3.68 30.45 3.51
C VAL A 154 -3.15 29.14 2.89
N LYS A 155 -2.58 28.27 3.71
CA LYS A 155 -2.01 26.99 3.21
C LYS A 155 -3.08 26.06 2.65
N LYS A 156 -4.26 26.00 3.26
CA LYS A 156 -5.38 25.23 2.70
C LYS A 156 -5.78 25.75 1.31
N LYS A 157 -5.98 27.06 1.16
CA LYS A 157 -6.32 27.68 -0.14
C LYS A 157 -5.25 27.39 -1.20
N LEU A 158 -3.98 27.50 -0.85
CA LEU A 158 -2.86 27.20 -1.76
C LEU A 158 -2.91 25.73 -2.26
N PHE A 159 -3.04 24.77 -1.36
CA PHE A 159 -3.10 23.36 -1.75
C PHE A 159 -4.33 23.04 -2.60
N LEU A 160 -5.49 23.59 -2.29
CA LEU A 160 -6.70 23.43 -3.10
C LEU A 160 -6.50 23.99 -4.52
N ARG A 161 -5.88 25.18 -4.68
CA ARG A 161 -5.55 25.75 -6.00
C ARG A 161 -4.59 24.87 -6.81
N LYS A 162 -3.66 24.17 -6.15
CA LYS A 162 -2.77 23.19 -6.76
C LYS A 162 -3.45 21.84 -7.10
N GLY A 163 -4.74 21.67 -6.78
CA GLY A 163 -5.51 20.47 -7.08
C GLY A 163 -5.45 19.38 -6.01
N ILE A 164 -4.86 19.68 -4.84
CA ILE A 164 -4.85 18.75 -3.70
C ILE A 164 -6.25 18.65 -3.10
N LYS A 165 -6.69 17.43 -2.80
CA LYS A 165 -7.93 17.16 -2.06
C LYS A 165 -7.62 17.04 -0.57
N LEU A 166 -8.05 18.01 0.22
CA LEU A 166 -7.83 18.04 1.67
C LEU A 166 -8.94 17.31 2.40
N ILE A 167 -8.57 16.36 3.26
CA ILE A 167 -9.51 15.59 4.09
C ILE A 167 -9.20 15.85 5.55
N LYS A 168 -10.08 16.59 6.22
CA LYS A 168 -9.96 16.85 7.65
C LYS A 168 -10.35 15.62 8.45
N MET A 169 -9.50 15.21 9.40
CA MET A 169 -9.71 14.07 10.28
C MET A 169 -9.52 14.47 11.74
N LYS A 170 -10.32 13.88 12.63
CA LYS A 170 -10.14 14.02 14.08
C LYS A 170 -8.92 13.22 14.54
N LEU A 171 -8.29 13.69 15.61
CA LEU A 171 -7.23 12.97 16.31
C LEU A 171 -7.83 12.17 17.46
N ASN A 172 -7.14 11.10 17.89
CA ASN A 172 -7.42 10.41 19.13
C ASN A 172 -6.90 11.22 20.34
N GLU A 173 -7.11 10.72 21.53
CA GLU A 173 -6.68 11.36 22.80
C GLU A 173 -5.17 11.60 22.87
N GLU A 174 -4.39 10.72 22.26
CA GLU A 174 -2.93 10.86 22.16
C GLU A 174 -2.48 11.87 21.10
N GLY A 175 -3.42 12.56 20.45
CA GLY A 175 -3.11 13.53 19.39
C GLY A 175 -2.62 12.91 18.08
N ASN A 176 -2.93 11.63 17.82
CA ASN A 176 -2.59 10.92 16.60
C ASN A 176 -3.81 10.65 15.73
N PHE A 177 -3.59 10.40 14.43
CA PHE A 177 -4.65 9.84 13.61
C PHE A 177 -4.90 8.37 13.94
N ASN A 178 -6.16 7.98 14.04
CA ASN A 178 -6.56 6.59 14.06
C ASN A 178 -6.42 6.00 12.65
N LEU A 179 -5.48 5.05 12.46
CA LEU A 179 -5.19 4.45 11.16
C LEU A 179 -6.39 3.69 10.59
N SER A 180 -7.19 3.04 11.43
CA SER A 180 -8.42 2.36 10.97
C SER A 180 -9.42 3.36 10.37
N SER A 181 -9.54 4.55 10.92
CA SER A 181 -10.39 5.61 10.36
C SER A 181 -9.83 6.14 9.03
N ILE A 182 -8.50 6.29 8.92
CA ILE A 182 -7.84 6.68 7.66
C ILE A 182 -8.12 5.66 6.57
N VAL A 183 -7.90 4.37 6.81
CA VAL A 183 -8.08 3.34 5.78
C VAL A 183 -9.55 3.13 5.40
N LYS A 184 -10.50 3.27 6.34
CA LYS A 184 -11.94 3.30 6.05
C LYS A 184 -12.30 4.48 5.15
N LYS A 185 -11.74 5.66 5.41
CA LYS A 185 -11.94 6.83 4.55
C LYS A 185 -11.34 6.62 3.16
N ILE A 186 -10.17 6.01 3.05
CA ILE A 186 -9.56 5.64 1.77
C ILE A 186 -10.48 4.67 1.01
N TYR A 187 -11.01 3.64 1.67
CA TYR A 187 -11.96 2.70 1.07
C TYR A 187 -13.21 3.41 0.54
N SER A 188 -13.78 4.36 1.30
CA SER A 188 -14.96 5.14 0.85
C SER A 188 -14.70 6.01 -0.38
N LEU A 189 -13.43 6.23 -0.77
CA LEU A 189 -13.03 6.91 -2.00
C LEU A 189 -12.85 5.95 -3.19
N GLY A 190 -13.31 4.69 -3.04
CA GLY A 190 -13.26 3.66 -4.08
C GLY A 190 -11.88 3.01 -4.24
N ILE A 191 -11.09 2.93 -3.16
CA ILE A 191 -9.78 2.26 -3.15
C ILE A 191 -9.94 0.89 -2.51
N ASN A 192 -9.69 -0.16 -3.28
CA ASN A 192 -9.76 -1.55 -2.82
C ASN A 192 -8.37 -2.13 -2.48
N SER A 193 -7.31 -1.57 -3.05
CA SER A 193 -5.92 -1.96 -2.80
C SER A 193 -5.06 -0.73 -2.49
N LEU A 194 -4.27 -0.81 -1.41
CA LEU A 194 -3.47 0.30 -0.89
C LEU A 194 -2.03 -0.12 -0.64
N LEU A 195 -1.10 0.52 -1.34
CA LEU A 195 0.34 0.35 -1.12
C LEU A 195 0.85 1.37 -0.09
N ILE A 196 1.52 0.90 0.95
CA ILE A 196 2.22 1.75 1.92
C ILE A 196 3.68 1.88 1.49
N GLU A 197 4.06 3.05 1.00
CA GLU A 197 5.45 3.40 0.69
C GLU A 197 5.94 4.48 1.66
N GLY A 198 5.80 4.20 2.94
CA GLY A 198 6.19 5.13 4.00
C GLY A 198 7.59 4.87 4.54
N GLY A 199 8.11 5.83 5.33
CA GLY A 199 9.27 5.59 6.18
C GLY A 199 8.96 4.58 7.28
N LEU A 200 9.99 4.21 8.06
CA LEU A 200 9.90 3.16 9.10
C LEU A 200 8.75 3.39 10.08
N ASN A 201 8.56 4.62 10.55
CA ASN A 201 7.54 4.94 11.55
C ASN A 201 6.11 4.62 11.05
N LEU A 202 5.77 5.02 9.81
CA LEU A 202 4.46 4.73 9.26
C LEU A 202 4.27 3.22 9.06
N THR A 203 5.27 2.55 8.53
CA THR A 203 5.27 1.09 8.31
C THR A 203 5.10 0.34 9.63
N ASP A 204 5.88 0.68 10.68
CA ASP A 204 5.80 0.06 12.00
C ASP A 204 4.40 0.23 12.62
N LYS A 205 3.80 1.42 12.52
CA LYS A 205 2.43 1.68 12.97
C LYS A 205 1.40 0.80 12.25
N PHE A 206 1.51 0.62 10.94
CA PHE A 206 0.61 -0.26 10.18
C PHE A 206 0.77 -1.74 10.54
N ILE A 207 2.00 -2.19 10.79
CA ILE A 207 2.27 -3.56 11.24
C ILE A 207 1.68 -3.79 12.64
N LYS A 208 1.99 -2.90 13.60
CA LYS A 208 1.50 -3.00 14.99
C LYS A 208 -0.03 -2.96 15.08
N SER A 209 -0.69 -2.17 14.23
CA SER A 209 -2.15 -2.10 14.17
C SER A 209 -2.82 -3.30 13.49
N LYS A 210 -2.03 -4.29 13.00
CA LYS A 210 -2.50 -5.48 12.27
C LYS A 210 -3.37 -5.13 11.04
N LEU A 211 -3.18 -3.95 10.47
CA LEU A 211 -3.91 -3.52 9.28
C LEU A 211 -3.25 -3.98 7.98
N MET A 212 -1.95 -4.32 8.02
CA MET A 212 -1.19 -4.74 6.86
C MET A 212 -1.44 -6.21 6.55
N ASN A 213 -1.78 -6.51 5.30
CA ASN A 213 -2.10 -7.87 4.84
C ASN A 213 -0.89 -8.59 4.25
N GLU A 214 0.00 -7.81 3.59
CA GLU A 214 1.23 -8.30 2.97
C GLU A 214 2.33 -7.25 3.13
N PHE A 215 3.58 -7.71 3.09
CA PHE A 215 4.74 -6.83 3.10
C PHE A 215 5.82 -7.33 2.15
N TYR A 216 6.31 -6.45 1.29
CA TYR A 216 7.37 -6.72 0.33
C TYR A 216 8.67 -6.05 0.76
N LEU A 217 9.68 -6.86 1.04
CA LEU A 217 11.03 -6.41 1.38
C LEU A 217 11.97 -6.64 0.20
N PHE A 218 12.40 -5.56 -0.44
CA PHE A 218 13.49 -5.58 -1.41
C PHE A 218 14.80 -5.45 -0.68
N ARG A 219 15.70 -6.36 -0.89
CA ARG A 219 17.02 -6.37 -0.25
C ARG A 219 18.11 -6.33 -1.32
N SER A 220 18.90 -5.25 -1.30
CA SER A 220 20.10 -5.16 -2.11
C SER A 220 21.18 -6.10 -1.58
N LYS A 221 22.05 -6.60 -2.47
CA LYS A 221 23.26 -7.32 -2.03
C LYS A 221 24.31 -6.40 -1.38
N ASN A 222 24.25 -5.10 -1.67
CA ASN A 222 25.25 -4.13 -1.22
C ASN A 222 25.00 -3.70 0.23
N LYS A 223 26.08 -3.52 1.00
CA LYS A 223 26.08 -2.85 2.28
C LYS A 223 26.27 -1.35 2.07
N LEU A 224 25.65 -0.54 2.91
CA LEU A 224 25.80 0.92 2.89
C LEU A 224 26.77 1.43 3.97
N ASN A 225 27.01 0.66 5.03
CA ASN A 225 27.90 1.04 6.13
C ASN A 225 27.63 2.51 6.58
N ASN A 226 28.67 3.32 6.71
CA ASN A 226 28.60 4.71 7.18
C ASN A 226 27.86 5.70 6.26
N ILE A 227 27.49 5.31 5.04
CA ILE A 227 26.67 6.16 4.15
C ILE A 227 25.17 5.91 4.30
N GLY A 228 24.78 4.87 5.03
CA GLY A 228 23.39 4.61 5.40
C GLY A 228 22.94 5.55 6.53
N THR A 229 21.71 6.05 6.48
CA THR A 229 21.23 7.06 7.43
C THR A 229 19.99 6.66 8.21
N LEU A 230 19.24 5.64 7.78
CA LEU A 230 18.04 5.16 8.45
C LEU A 230 18.00 3.63 8.40
N ASN A 231 18.09 2.99 9.55
CA ASN A 231 18.23 1.55 9.67
C ASN A 231 16.90 0.90 10.11
N MET A 232 16.56 -0.27 9.51
CA MET A 232 15.33 -1.01 9.79
C MET A 232 15.55 -2.29 10.62
N SER A 233 16.70 -2.48 11.25
CA SER A 233 17.00 -3.70 12.00
C SER A 233 15.94 -4.04 13.06
N GLU A 234 15.35 -3.05 13.72
CA GLU A 234 14.26 -3.26 14.67
C GLU A 234 12.92 -3.68 14.03
N LEU A 235 12.75 -3.42 12.73
CA LEU A 235 11.53 -3.79 12.01
C LEU A 235 11.58 -5.27 11.57
N VAL A 236 12.75 -5.78 11.25
CA VAL A 236 12.93 -7.15 10.71
C VAL A 236 12.33 -8.23 11.62
N PRO A 237 12.61 -8.29 12.94
CA PRO A 237 12.00 -9.28 13.82
C PRO A 237 10.49 -9.12 13.93
N LYS A 238 9.96 -7.89 13.81
CA LYS A 238 8.52 -7.66 13.81
C LYS A 238 7.84 -8.26 12.58
N LEU A 239 8.47 -8.26 11.41
CA LEU A 239 7.91 -8.90 10.22
C LEU A 239 7.63 -10.39 10.48
N SER A 240 8.57 -11.13 11.04
CA SER A 240 8.39 -12.54 11.39
C SER A 240 7.39 -12.76 12.53
N LYS A 241 7.22 -11.79 13.43
CA LYS A 241 6.23 -11.84 14.53
C LYS A 241 4.79 -11.62 14.05
N TYR A 242 4.58 -10.70 13.10
CA TYR A 242 3.24 -10.28 12.67
C TYR A 242 2.72 -11.02 11.42
N PHE A 243 3.61 -11.56 10.59
CA PHE A 243 3.26 -12.35 9.41
C PHE A 243 3.62 -13.82 9.64
N LYS A 244 2.64 -14.71 9.36
CA LYS A 244 2.81 -16.15 9.57
C LYS A 244 3.72 -16.81 8.54
N PHE A 245 3.72 -16.28 7.34
CA PHE A 245 4.42 -16.86 6.21
C PHE A 245 5.36 -15.84 5.57
N LYS A 246 6.49 -16.36 5.07
CA LYS A 246 7.40 -15.60 4.21
C LYS A 246 7.82 -16.48 3.03
N GLU A 247 7.98 -15.89 1.88
CA GLU A 247 8.48 -16.56 0.68
C GLU A 247 9.41 -15.63 -0.10
N ASN A 248 10.39 -16.20 -0.77
CA ASN A 248 11.16 -15.45 -1.76
C ASN A 248 10.32 -15.40 -3.04
N VAL A 249 10.12 -14.20 -3.56
CA VAL A 249 9.37 -14.02 -4.81
C VAL A 249 10.27 -14.35 -5.98
N GLU A 250 9.87 -15.35 -6.77
CA GLU A 250 10.56 -15.74 -7.99
C GLU A 250 10.35 -14.66 -9.06
N THR A 251 11.33 -13.79 -9.19
CA THR A 251 11.37 -12.73 -10.22
C THR A 251 12.80 -12.33 -10.45
N TYR A 252 13.11 -11.93 -11.69
CA TYR A 252 14.46 -11.53 -12.04
C TYR A 252 14.80 -10.16 -11.45
N LEU A 253 15.70 -10.14 -10.48
CA LEU A 253 16.19 -8.94 -9.80
C LEU A 253 17.72 -8.82 -9.84
N GLU A 254 18.37 -9.60 -10.71
CA GLU A 254 19.83 -9.68 -10.80
C GLU A 254 20.43 -10.11 -9.46
N SER A 255 20.99 -9.17 -8.70
CA SER A 255 21.62 -9.43 -7.41
C SER A 255 20.78 -9.07 -6.19
N ASP A 256 19.65 -8.39 -6.38
CA ASP A 256 18.74 -8.07 -5.30
C ASP A 256 17.82 -9.27 -4.98
N LYS A 257 17.22 -9.27 -3.80
CA LYS A 257 16.25 -10.28 -3.38
C LYS A 257 14.91 -9.60 -3.04
N LEU A 258 13.82 -10.29 -3.29
CA LEU A 258 12.48 -9.87 -2.91
C LEU A 258 11.87 -10.93 -2.00
N THR A 259 11.55 -10.55 -0.78
CA THR A 259 10.83 -11.39 0.18
C THR A 259 9.43 -10.83 0.40
N ARG A 260 8.42 -11.69 0.29
CA ARG A 260 7.03 -11.41 0.63
C ARG A 260 6.70 -12.02 1.98
N TYR A 261 6.08 -11.25 2.85
CA TYR A 261 5.51 -11.66 4.13
C TYR A 261 3.98 -11.55 4.04
N TYR A 262 3.21 -12.56 4.56
CA TYR A 262 1.75 -12.58 4.46
C TYR A 262 1.05 -13.46 5.51
#